data_1ae5e495bee81b1e0c295df2c52d69b1
#
_entry.id   1ae5e495bee81b1e0c295df2c52d69b1
#
_cell.length_a   1.000
_cell.length_b   1.000
_cell.length_c   1.000
_cell.angle_alpha   90.00
_cell.angle_beta   90.00
_cell.angle_gamma   90.00
#
_symmetry.space_group_name_H-M   'P 1'
#
loop_
_entity.id
_entity.type
_entity.pdbx_description
1 polymer ?
#
loop_
_entity_poly.entity_id
_entity_poly.type
_entity_poly.pdbx_seq_one_letter_code
_entity_poly.pdbx_strand_id
1 'polypeptide(L)'
;MKSVHVWAREVPWREPETVFAAWGEAPWCAFLDSGGPVVDRSRWQIFCTAPRHVLSVKNGLIIQDAEPAAPFTPSDLFARLRRIMPAVMRVDNETGAYALPFHGGWIGFAGYGLGQVLEQIRVDHPVSDEPDFAAGFYDHAFLWDRLEKRAFITGLFTSETEGAPASEPWQAHVTAWHDLPAVSASRAPLPAVTFVPDQPRESYCAAVARARDYIAAGDIFQVNITGRYSSHFPEDFSNVALYLALRQHAPAPFGAYLGCGGGYALHSTSPEQFLQVNAQRGVTSRPIKGTAPRGRTPEEDSAFAAALAQDEKERAENLMIVDLMRHDIGRVARVGSMSVPEFLAVERFAHVHHLVSEVQGELAAGRDVFDLLQATLPPGSVTGAPKHRAMEIIEELEASPRGAYCGSVFCIGVEGRMESSVIIRTVTRVADRLTLASGGGITILSDSEKEYEEMGLKLAPFFSLFGGAA
;
A
#
# COMPACT_ATOMS: atom_id res chain seq x y z
N MET A 1 18.80 -20.92 10.57
CA MET A 1 17.45 -20.53 10.06
C MET A 1 16.53 -21.70 10.34
N LYS A 2 15.35 -21.45 10.92
CA LYS A 2 14.32 -22.50 11.02
C LYS A 2 13.82 -22.78 9.62
N SER A 3 13.69 -24.04 9.25
CA SER A 3 13.09 -24.45 7.98
C SER A 3 11.60 -24.72 8.17
N VAL A 4 10.81 -24.37 7.16
CA VAL A 4 9.37 -24.57 7.19
C VAL A 4 8.89 -25.33 5.95
N HIS A 5 7.80 -26.05 6.15
CA HIS A 5 7.00 -26.60 5.08
C HIS A 5 5.79 -25.68 4.85
N VAL A 6 5.41 -25.53 3.60
CA VAL A 6 4.24 -24.78 3.18
C VAL A 6 3.12 -25.75 2.87
N TRP A 7 1.92 -25.46 3.33
CA TRP A 7 0.72 -26.22 3.00
C TRP A 7 -0.38 -25.31 2.45
N ALA A 8 -1.29 -25.88 1.68
CA ALA A 8 -2.49 -25.21 1.18
C ALA A 8 -3.65 -26.20 1.05
N ARG A 9 -4.85 -25.76 1.38
CA ARG A 9 -6.09 -26.52 1.27
C ARG A 9 -7.17 -25.65 0.64
N GLU A 10 -7.89 -26.19 -0.32
CA GLU A 10 -9.09 -25.55 -0.84
C GLU A 10 -10.26 -25.73 0.15
N VAL A 11 -11.04 -24.67 0.32
CA VAL A 11 -12.20 -24.65 1.21
C VAL A 11 -13.43 -24.12 0.49
N PRO A 12 -14.66 -24.41 0.95
CA PRO A 12 -15.87 -23.84 0.35
C PRO A 12 -15.81 -22.32 0.30
N TRP A 13 -16.29 -21.74 -0.81
CA TRP A 13 -16.35 -20.30 -0.96
C TRP A 13 -17.21 -19.65 0.12
N ARG A 14 -16.70 -18.59 0.72
CA ARG A 14 -17.43 -17.63 1.56
C ARG A 14 -17.09 -16.24 1.06
N GLU A 15 -18.04 -15.33 1.12
CA GLU A 15 -17.77 -13.95 0.70
C GLU A 15 -16.71 -13.32 1.63
N PRO A 16 -15.66 -12.71 1.07
CA PRO A 16 -14.55 -12.13 1.85
C PRO A 16 -15.02 -11.13 2.90
N GLU A 17 -16.04 -10.32 2.55
CA GLU A 17 -16.63 -9.33 3.47
C GLU A 17 -17.26 -9.97 4.71
N THR A 18 -17.87 -11.15 4.56
CA THR A 18 -18.48 -11.88 5.68
C THR A 18 -17.42 -12.40 6.63
N VAL A 19 -16.31 -12.92 6.09
CA VAL A 19 -15.18 -13.40 6.88
C VAL A 19 -14.48 -12.21 7.58
N PHE A 20 -14.25 -11.13 6.86
CA PHE A 20 -13.69 -9.91 7.42
C PHE A 20 -14.60 -9.28 8.49
N ALA A 21 -15.92 -9.26 8.29
CA ALA A 21 -16.86 -8.78 9.29
C ALA A 21 -16.83 -9.60 10.59
N ALA A 22 -16.54 -10.87 10.52
CA ALA A 22 -16.49 -11.76 11.69
C ALA A 22 -15.16 -11.68 12.46
N TRP A 23 -14.04 -11.53 11.75
CA TRP A 23 -12.69 -11.65 12.35
C TRP A 23 -11.84 -10.37 12.26
N GLY A 24 -12.29 -9.36 11.54
CA GLY A 24 -11.50 -8.18 11.23
C GLY A 24 -11.21 -7.24 12.41
N GLU A 25 -11.96 -7.36 13.52
CA GLU A 25 -11.67 -6.58 14.75
C GLU A 25 -10.55 -7.21 15.60
N ALA A 26 -10.04 -8.39 15.20
CA ALA A 26 -8.90 -8.99 15.89
C ALA A 26 -7.67 -8.07 15.82
N PRO A 27 -6.91 -7.94 16.92
CA PRO A 27 -5.65 -7.18 16.89
C PRO A 27 -4.71 -7.72 15.82
N TRP A 28 -4.01 -6.82 15.13
CA TRP A 28 -3.10 -7.17 14.04
C TRP A 28 -3.77 -7.97 12.91
N CYS A 29 -5.02 -7.64 12.61
CA CYS A 29 -5.70 -8.16 11.44
C CYS A 29 -5.18 -7.44 10.19
N ALA A 30 -4.95 -8.19 9.12
CA ALA A 30 -4.57 -7.68 7.81
C ALA A 30 -5.53 -8.23 6.75
N PHE A 31 -6.15 -7.36 5.97
CA PHE A 31 -6.96 -7.71 4.83
C PHE A 31 -6.46 -6.95 3.59
N LEU A 32 -5.78 -7.65 2.69
CA LEU A 32 -5.39 -7.11 1.39
C LEU A 32 -6.55 -7.41 0.43
N ASP A 33 -7.22 -6.35 0.02
CA ASP A 33 -8.51 -6.40 -0.62
C ASP A 33 -8.44 -5.83 -2.04
N SER A 34 -8.49 -6.71 -3.01
CA SER A 34 -8.58 -6.29 -4.41
C SER A 34 -10.04 -5.99 -4.75
N GLY A 35 -10.46 -4.74 -4.57
CA GLY A 35 -11.79 -4.26 -4.94
C GLY A 35 -11.95 -3.97 -6.44
N GLY A 36 -13.16 -3.55 -6.83
CA GLY A 36 -13.47 -3.16 -8.21
C GLY A 36 -13.53 -4.32 -9.21
N PRO A 37 -13.36 -4.05 -10.52
CA PRO A 37 -13.44 -5.07 -11.57
C PRO A 37 -12.41 -6.18 -11.36
N VAL A 38 -12.81 -7.41 -11.66
CA VAL A 38 -11.92 -8.58 -11.57
C VAL A 38 -11.06 -8.64 -12.81
N VAL A 39 -9.77 -8.37 -12.62
CA VAL A 39 -8.71 -8.50 -13.62
C VAL A 39 -7.51 -9.18 -12.97
N ASP A 40 -6.50 -9.57 -13.72
CA ASP A 40 -5.33 -10.30 -13.17
C ASP A 40 -4.69 -9.59 -11.97
N ARG A 41 -4.60 -8.26 -11.98
CA ARG A 41 -4.02 -7.45 -10.88
C ARG A 41 -4.91 -7.36 -9.64
N SER A 42 -6.22 -7.57 -9.77
CA SER A 42 -7.20 -7.58 -8.69
C SER A 42 -7.77 -8.97 -8.46
N ARG A 43 -7.02 -10.01 -8.82
CA ARG A 43 -7.44 -11.39 -8.75
C ARG A 43 -7.54 -11.89 -7.32
N TRP A 44 -6.57 -11.54 -6.48
CA TRP A 44 -6.41 -12.14 -5.16
C TRP A 44 -6.85 -11.22 -4.04
N GLN A 45 -7.48 -11.82 -3.02
CA GLN A 45 -7.68 -11.20 -1.71
C GLN A 45 -7.02 -12.09 -0.66
N ILE A 46 -6.39 -11.46 0.35
CA ILE A 46 -5.60 -12.15 1.38
C ILE A 46 -6.04 -11.61 2.73
N PHE A 47 -6.45 -12.51 3.63
CA PHE A 47 -6.83 -12.17 4.99
C PHE A 47 -6.00 -12.94 6.00
N CYS A 48 -5.45 -12.24 6.98
CA CYS A 48 -4.62 -12.81 8.04
C CYS A 48 -5.02 -12.24 9.40
N THR A 49 -4.89 -13.06 10.43
CA THR A 49 -5.09 -12.68 11.84
C THR A 49 -4.01 -13.33 12.69
N ALA A 50 -3.89 -12.90 13.96
CA ALA A 50 -3.05 -13.54 14.96
C ALA A 50 -1.61 -13.79 14.47
N PRO A 51 -0.84 -12.75 14.12
CA PRO A 51 0.53 -12.92 13.69
C PRO A 51 1.40 -13.55 14.79
N ARG A 52 2.39 -14.36 14.40
CA ARG A 52 3.38 -14.93 15.34
C ARG A 52 4.36 -13.89 15.88
N HIS A 53 4.64 -12.88 15.09
CA HIS A 53 5.52 -11.77 15.44
C HIS A 53 4.92 -10.47 14.97
N VAL A 54 5.10 -9.42 15.74
CA VAL A 54 4.77 -8.05 15.37
C VAL A 54 6.01 -7.16 15.50
N LEU A 55 6.15 -6.22 14.59
CA LEU A 55 7.26 -5.30 14.57
C LEU A 55 6.75 -3.91 14.22
N SER A 56 7.05 -2.92 15.03
CA SER A 56 6.70 -1.52 14.76
C SER A 56 7.86 -0.58 15.03
N VAL A 57 7.86 0.55 14.30
CA VAL A 57 8.74 1.69 14.55
C VAL A 57 7.88 2.90 14.82
N LYS A 58 8.11 3.53 15.96
CA LYS A 58 7.39 4.74 16.37
C LYS A 58 8.29 5.60 17.22
N ASN A 59 8.31 6.91 16.96
CA ASN A 59 9.07 7.89 17.77
C ASN A 59 10.56 7.53 17.91
N GLY A 60 11.19 7.05 16.84
CA GLY A 60 12.60 6.64 16.88
C GLY A 60 12.89 5.38 17.68
N LEU A 61 11.86 4.62 18.06
CA LEU A 61 11.99 3.36 18.77
C LEU A 61 11.45 2.19 17.92
N ILE A 62 12.14 1.05 17.99
CA ILE A 62 11.69 -0.22 17.42
C ILE A 62 11.15 -1.10 18.53
N ILE A 63 9.97 -1.67 18.32
CA ILE A 63 9.27 -2.56 19.24
C ILE A 63 8.98 -3.87 18.50
N GLN A 64 9.42 -4.97 19.06
CA GLN A 64 9.17 -6.31 18.54
C GLN A 64 8.47 -7.15 19.60
N ASP A 65 7.28 -7.66 19.30
CA ASP A 65 6.48 -8.49 20.21
C ASP A 65 6.32 -7.82 21.60
N ALA A 66 6.65 -8.54 22.67
CA ALA A 66 6.66 -8.03 24.03
C ALA A 66 8.07 -7.60 24.50
N GLU A 67 9.04 -7.48 23.60
CA GLU A 67 10.39 -7.03 23.94
C GLU A 67 10.38 -5.56 24.36
N PRO A 68 11.33 -5.15 25.24
CA PRO A 68 11.51 -3.72 25.51
C PRO A 68 11.84 -2.93 24.25
N ALA A 69 11.28 -1.73 24.13
CA ALA A 69 11.58 -0.82 23.05
C ALA A 69 13.08 -0.49 22.98
N ALA A 70 13.64 -0.48 21.78
CA ALA A 70 15.05 -0.17 21.55
C ALA A 70 15.17 1.01 20.56
N PRO A 71 16.29 1.75 20.56
CA PRO A 71 16.54 2.78 19.54
C PRO A 71 16.47 2.21 18.13
N PHE A 72 15.76 2.91 17.26
CA PHE A 72 15.56 2.49 15.87
C PHE A 72 16.75 2.84 14.99
N THR A 73 17.17 1.90 14.16
CA THR A 73 17.98 2.13 12.97
C THR A 73 17.43 1.34 11.79
N PRO A 74 17.53 1.85 10.54
CA PRO A 74 17.08 1.10 9.36
C PRO A 74 17.73 -0.29 9.26
N SER A 75 19.03 -0.39 9.53
CA SER A 75 19.76 -1.68 9.49
C SER A 75 19.23 -2.69 10.49
N ASP A 76 18.86 -2.29 11.72
CA ASP A 76 18.29 -3.17 12.73
C ASP A 76 16.88 -3.63 12.31
N LEU A 77 16.04 -2.72 11.81
CA LEU A 77 14.70 -3.07 11.31
C LEU A 77 14.77 -4.19 10.25
N PHE A 78 15.52 -3.96 9.18
CA PHE A 78 15.60 -4.95 8.10
C PHE A 78 16.32 -6.24 8.50
N ALA A 79 17.27 -6.16 9.45
CA ALA A 79 17.89 -7.37 10.03
C ALA A 79 16.89 -8.20 10.84
N ARG A 80 16.00 -7.56 11.63
CA ARG A 80 14.94 -8.24 12.39
C ARG A 80 13.93 -8.89 11.46
N LEU A 81 13.48 -8.20 10.40
CA LEU A 81 12.58 -8.77 9.40
C LEU A 81 13.18 -10.02 8.76
N ARG A 82 14.44 -9.97 8.32
CA ARG A 82 15.14 -11.13 7.73
C ARG A 82 15.33 -12.29 8.70
N ARG A 83 15.64 -11.99 9.97
CA ARG A 83 15.88 -13.02 11.00
C ARG A 83 14.65 -13.88 11.26
N ILE A 84 13.46 -13.32 11.16
CA ILE A 84 12.18 -14.01 11.35
C ILE A 84 11.79 -14.83 10.12
N MET A 85 12.21 -14.41 8.91
CA MET A 85 11.91 -15.14 7.67
C MET A 85 12.54 -16.54 7.70
N PRO A 86 11.74 -17.61 7.62
CA PRO A 86 12.26 -18.97 7.57
C PRO A 86 12.75 -19.35 6.18
N ALA A 87 13.58 -20.38 6.07
CA ALA A 87 13.87 -21.02 4.80
C ALA A 87 12.76 -22.02 4.44
N VAL A 88 12.21 -21.94 3.25
CA VAL A 88 11.21 -22.92 2.76
C VAL A 88 11.92 -24.18 2.29
N MET A 89 11.60 -25.33 2.92
CA MET A 89 12.18 -26.63 2.60
C MET A 89 11.32 -27.43 1.63
N ARG A 90 10.01 -27.35 1.77
CA ARG A 90 9.06 -28.14 0.97
C ARG A 90 7.74 -27.41 0.84
N VAL A 91 7.10 -27.56 -0.31
CA VAL A 91 5.74 -27.12 -0.56
C VAL A 91 4.86 -28.37 -0.64
N ASP A 92 4.04 -28.60 0.37
CA ASP A 92 2.97 -29.62 0.36
C ASP A 92 1.67 -28.94 -0.05
N ASN A 93 1.34 -29.11 -1.31
CA ASN A 93 0.25 -28.39 -1.94
C ASN A 93 -0.74 -29.38 -2.57
N GLU A 94 -1.83 -29.70 -1.86
CA GLU A 94 -2.93 -30.50 -2.42
C GLU A 94 -3.63 -29.81 -3.59
N THR A 95 -3.42 -28.50 -3.75
CA THR A 95 -3.97 -27.74 -4.89
C THR A 95 -3.25 -28.05 -6.21
N GLY A 96 -2.24 -28.93 -6.20
CA GLY A 96 -1.49 -29.34 -7.38
C GLY A 96 -0.62 -28.22 -7.92
N ALA A 97 -0.70 -27.97 -9.23
CA ALA A 97 0.05 -26.90 -9.90
C ALA A 97 -0.53 -25.48 -9.69
N TYR A 98 -1.57 -25.33 -8.86
CA TYR A 98 -2.22 -24.05 -8.64
C TYR A 98 -1.32 -23.12 -7.80
N ALA A 99 -0.81 -22.09 -8.44
CA ALA A 99 0.13 -21.16 -7.81
C ALA A 99 -0.61 -20.13 -6.95
N LEU A 100 -0.50 -20.26 -5.63
CA LEU A 100 -1.05 -19.29 -4.68
C LEU A 100 -0.06 -18.12 -4.50
N PRO A 101 -0.57 -16.89 -4.25
CA PRO A 101 0.28 -15.71 -4.14
C PRO A 101 1.02 -15.60 -2.80
N PHE A 102 0.49 -16.20 -1.74
CA PHE A 102 0.99 -16.07 -0.37
C PHE A 102 0.68 -17.32 0.44
N HIS A 103 1.67 -17.78 1.23
CA HIS A 103 1.51 -18.93 2.13
C HIS A 103 1.77 -18.57 3.59
N GLY A 104 2.33 -17.43 3.83
CA GLY A 104 2.73 -16.86 5.11
C GLY A 104 3.92 -15.93 4.90
N GLY A 105 4.17 -15.04 5.86
CA GLY A 105 5.22 -14.03 5.77
C GLY A 105 4.82 -12.72 6.41
N TRP A 106 5.43 -11.64 5.99
CA TRP A 106 5.18 -10.30 6.50
C TRP A 106 4.08 -9.58 5.72
N ILE A 107 3.10 -9.02 6.43
CA ILE A 107 2.15 -8.03 5.90
C ILE A 107 2.17 -6.81 6.82
N GLY A 108 2.26 -5.62 6.23
CA GLY A 108 2.30 -4.37 6.96
C GLY A 108 2.45 -3.17 6.07
N PHE A 109 2.92 -2.08 6.66
CA PHE A 109 3.22 -0.86 5.92
C PHE A 109 4.53 -0.22 6.38
N ALA A 110 5.12 0.54 5.45
CA ALA A 110 6.22 1.45 5.67
C ALA A 110 5.73 2.87 5.35
N GLY A 111 5.67 3.76 6.34
CA GLY A 111 5.22 5.13 6.17
C GLY A 111 6.26 6.00 5.46
N TYR A 112 5.84 7.22 5.08
CA TYR A 112 6.73 8.21 4.48
C TYR A 112 7.91 8.57 5.40
N GLY A 113 7.66 8.65 6.73
CA GLY A 113 8.70 8.94 7.73
C GLY A 113 9.85 7.93 7.72
N LEU A 114 9.57 6.62 7.52
CA LEU A 114 10.64 5.65 7.32
C LEU A 114 11.47 5.98 6.08
N GLY A 115 10.83 6.40 4.99
CA GLY A 115 11.51 6.84 3.77
C GLY A 115 12.42 8.05 4.00
N GLN A 116 11.99 9.02 4.81
CA GLN A 116 12.83 10.17 5.21
C GLN A 116 14.11 9.73 5.93
N VAL A 117 13.99 8.77 6.85
CA VAL A 117 15.17 8.21 7.54
C VAL A 117 16.10 7.46 6.57
N LEU A 118 15.54 6.67 5.64
CA LEU A 118 16.31 5.95 4.62
C LEU A 118 17.09 6.88 3.68
N GLU A 119 16.47 7.98 3.27
CA GLU A 119 17.06 9.01 2.43
C GLU A 119 17.82 10.08 3.24
N GLN A 120 17.94 9.92 4.56
CA GLN A 120 18.66 10.81 5.47
C GLN A 120 18.19 12.28 5.41
N ILE A 121 16.89 12.48 5.23
CA ILE A 121 16.27 13.80 5.24
C ILE A 121 16.21 14.29 6.69
N ARG A 122 16.62 15.54 6.89
CA ARG A 122 16.43 16.21 8.17
C ARG A 122 14.94 16.53 8.35
N VAL A 123 14.37 16.02 9.43
CA VAL A 123 12.95 16.22 9.78
C VAL A 123 12.87 17.33 10.84
N ASP A 124 12.17 18.40 10.51
CA ASP A 124 11.92 19.54 11.41
C ASP A 124 10.48 19.55 11.96
N HIS A 125 9.60 18.68 11.44
CA HIS A 125 8.24 18.52 11.94
C HIS A 125 8.17 17.88 13.33
N PRO A 126 7.11 18.18 14.12
CA PRO A 126 6.86 17.48 15.37
C PRO A 126 6.74 15.97 15.17
N VAL A 127 7.13 15.22 16.19
CA VAL A 127 7.00 13.76 16.18
C VAL A 127 5.54 13.37 16.04
N SER A 128 5.25 12.52 15.06
CA SER A 128 3.91 11.98 14.82
C SER A 128 3.52 10.95 15.88
N ASP A 129 2.24 10.88 16.22
CA ASP A 129 1.67 9.79 17.03
C ASP A 129 1.32 8.55 16.19
N GLU A 130 1.53 8.60 14.88
CA GLU A 130 1.43 7.46 13.97
C GLU A 130 2.76 6.66 13.92
N PRO A 131 2.73 5.34 13.74
CA PRO A 131 3.96 4.58 13.51
C PRO A 131 4.52 4.86 12.12
N ASP A 132 5.87 4.91 12.01
CA ASP A 132 6.58 4.98 10.73
C ASP A 132 6.62 3.64 10.00
N PHE A 133 6.45 2.56 10.75
CA PHE A 133 6.43 1.19 10.26
C PHE A 133 5.60 0.30 11.19
N ALA A 134 4.78 -0.58 10.63
CA ALA A 134 4.15 -1.64 11.40
C ALA A 134 3.90 -2.86 10.50
N ALA A 135 4.25 -4.06 10.98
CA ALA A 135 4.05 -5.30 10.27
C ALA A 135 3.83 -6.48 11.21
N GLY A 136 3.00 -7.43 10.76
CA GLY A 136 2.82 -8.73 11.36
C GLY A 136 3.43 -9.84 10.50
N PHE A 137 4.08 -10.82 11.14
CA PHE A 137 4.50 -12.07 10.50
C PHE A 137 3.41 -13.12 10.73
N TYR A 138 2.74 -13.52 9.65
CA TYR A 138 1.65 -14.47 9.68
C TYR A 138 2.12 -15.83 9.21
N ASP A 139 1.75 -16.88 9.94
CA ASP A 139 2.06 -18.26 9.59
C ASP A 139 0.88 -18.98 8.91
N HIS A 140 -0.22 -18.28 8.70
CA HIS A 140 -1.38 -18.75 7.94
C HIS A 140 -2.10 -17.59 7.27
N ALA A 141 -2.86 -17.90 6.22
CA ALA A 141 -3.67 -16.93 5.49
C ALA A 141 -4.92 -17.59 4.89
N PHE A 142 -5.97 -16.78 4.76
CA PHE A 142 -7.17 -17.10 3.99
C PHE A 142 -7.10 -16.35 2.66
N LEU A 143 -7.27 -17.07 1.56
CA LEU A 143 -7.07 -16.54 0.22
C LEU A 143 -8.34 -16.72 -0.62
N TRP A 144 -8.65 -15.75 -1.44
CA TRP A 144 -9.70 -15.83 -2.45
C TRP A 144 -9.14 -15.55 -3.82
N ASP A 145 -9.37 -16.49 -4.74
CA ASP A 145 -9.25 -16.27 -6.17
C ASP A 145 -10.58 -15.75 -6.71
N ARG A 146 -10.66 -14.45 -6.93
CA ARG A 146 -11.87 -13.80 -7.41
C ARG A 146 -12.23 -14.20 -8.84
N LEU A 147 -11.23 -14.52 -9.64
CA LEU A 147 -11.41 -14.90 -11.05
C LEU A 147 -12.01 -16.30 -11.16
N GLU A 148 -11.43 -17.27 -10.45
CA GLU A 148 -11.87 -18.68 -10.49
C GLU A 148 -12.95 -19.00 -9.43
N LYS A 149 -13.31 -18.04 -8.57
CA LYS A 149 -14.27 -18.23 -7.46
C LYS A 149 -13.89 -19.41 -6.56
N ARG A 150 -12.62 -19.45 -6.16
CA ARG A 150 -12.04 -20.45 -5.27
C ARG A 150 -11.49 -19.80 -4.01
N ALA A 151 -11.60 -20.51 -2.89
CA ALA A 151 -11.06 -20.07 -1.60
C ALA A 151 -10.08 -21.12 -1.05
N PHE A 152 -9.04 -20.63 -0.39
CA PHE A 152 -7.96 -21.47 0.15
C PHE A 152 -7.57 -21.01 1.55
N ILE A 153 -7.10 -21.98 2.35
CA ILE A 153 -6.35 -21.72 3.56
C ILE A 153 -4.93 -22.19 3.31
N THR A 154 -3.97 -21.36 3.66
CA THR A 154 -2.53 -21.66 3.53
C THR A 154 -1.81 -21.45 4.84
N GLY A 155 -0.66 -22.08 5.00
CA GLY A 155 0.14 -21.84 6.18
C GLY A 155 1.50 -22.52 6.18
N LEU A 156 2.24 -22.27 7.28
CA LEU A 156 3.58 -22.73 7.54
C LEU A 156 3.59 -23.69 8.72
N PHE A 157 4.42 -24.73 8.66
CA PHE A 157 4.71 -25.57 9.81
C PHE A 157 6.21 -25.92 9.87
N THR A 158 6.74 -26.09 11.07
CA THR A 158 8.14 -26.46 11.28
C THR A 158 8.30 -27.96 11.33
N SER A 159 9.37 -28.49 10.77
CA SER A 159 9.69 -29.92 10.74
C SER A 159 10.10 -30.54 12.10
N GLU A 160 10.20 -29.75 13.16
CA GLU A 160 10.57 -30.25 14.51
C GLU A 160 9.51 -31.17 15.14
N THR A 161 8.36 -31.33 14.50
CA THR A 161 7.31 -32.30 14.84
C THR A 161 7.46 -33.65 14.09
N GLU A 162 8.67 -34.07 13.76
CA GLU A 162 8.94 -35.44 13.26
C GLU A 162 8.70 -36.48 14.35
N GLY A 163 7.45 -36.75 14.61
CA GLY A 163 7.05 -37.74 15.57
C GLY A 163 5.57 -37.92 15.66
N ALA A 164 4.93 -38.28 14.52
CA ALA A 164 3.50 -38.48 14.27
C ALA A 164 2.65 -37.22 14.32
N PRO A 165 1.86 -36.90 13.28
CA PRO A 165 0.94 -35.78 13.29
C PRO A 165 -0.21 -36.08 14.24
N ALA A 166 -0.15 -35.57 15.46
CA ALA A 166 -1.29 -35.66 16.39
C ALA A 166 -2.49 -34.84 15.91
N SER A 167 -2.28 -33.87 15.03
CA SER A 167 -3.29 -33.16 14.28
C SER A 167 -2.64 -32.47 13.07
N GLU A 168 -3.27 -32.53 11.91
CA GLU A 168 -2.88 -31.74 10.75
C GLU A 168 -2.91 -30.26 11.12
N PRO A 169 -1.81 -29.49 10.92
CA PRO A 169 -1.70 -28.11 11.44
C PRO A 169 -2.77 -27.17 10.91
N TRP A 170 -3.39 -27.50 9.76
CA TRP A 170 -4.48 -26.73 9.15
C TRP A 170 -5.87 -27.03 9.73
N GLN A 171 -6.05 -28.11 10.50
CA GLN A 171 -7.37 -28.60 10.91
C GLN A 171 -8.13 -27.56 11.75
N ALA A 172 -7.44 -26.88 12.65
CA ALA A 172 -8.05 -25.82 13.46
C ALA A 172 -8.57 -24.67 12.60
N HIS A 173 -7.81 -24.24 11.58
CA HIS A 173 -8.20 -23.17 10.66
C HIS A 173 -9.35 -23.58 9.76
N VAL A 174 -9.36 -24.82 9.26
CA VAL A 174 -10.46 -25.37 8.46
C VAL A 174 -11.72 -25.48 9.32
N THR A 175 -11.62 -25.95 10.56
CA THR A 175 -12.77 -26.00 11.49
C THR A 175 -13.30 -24.60 11.75
N ALA A 176 -12.43 -23.62 12.09
CA ALA A 176 -12.85 -22.24 12.29
C ALA A 176 -13.53 -21.64 11.04
N TRP A 177 -13.05 -21.98 9.85
CA TRP A 177 -13.70 -21.59 8.60
C TRP A 177 -15.11 -22.16 8.45
N HIS A 178 -15.30 -23.43 8.77
CA HIS A 178 -16.61 -24.08 8.69
C HIS A 178 -17.59 -23.56 9.75
N ASP A 179 -17.10 -23.30 10.94
CA ASP A 179 -17.88 -22.84 12.10
C ASP A 179 -18.18 -21.34 12.07
N LEU A 180 -17.59 -20.60 11.10
CA LEU A 180 -17.82 -19.16 10.97
C LEU A 180 -19.32 -18.88 10.84
N PRO A 181 -19.92 -18.10 11.76
CA PRO A 181 -21.33 -17.77 11.68
C PRO A 181 -21.66 -16.98 10.42
N ALA A 182 -22.88 -17.11 9.92
CA ALA A 182 -23.38 -16.27 8.85
C ALA A 182 -23.59 -14.84 9.40
N VAL A 183 -22.52 -14.05 9.47
CA VAL A 183 -22.60 -12.65 9.85
C VAL A 183 -22.97 -11.85 8.62
N SER A 184 -24.07 -11.11 8.69
CA SER A 184 -24.33 -10.06 7.72
C SER A 184 -23.32 -8.96 7.95
N ALA A 185 -22.56 -8.59 6.94
CA ALA A 185 -21.72 -7.40 7.01
C ALA A 185 -22.64 -6.20 7.36
N SER A 186 -22.57 -5.74 8.59
CA SER A 186 -23.43 -4.64 9.07
C SER A 186 -23.15 -3.40 8.23
N ARG A 187 -24.19 -2.87 7.62
CA ARG A 187 -24.14 -1.58 6.90
C ARG A 187 -24.57 -0.46 7.84
N ALA A 188 -23.97 -0.39 9.03
CA ALA A 188 -24.20 0.76 9.89
C ALA A 188 -23.79 2.04 9.15
N PRO A 189 -24.64 3.06 9.10
CA PRO A 189 -24.26 4.34 8.52
C PRO A 189 -23.06 4.89 9.28
N LEU A 190 -22.09 5.45 8.55
CA LEU A 190 -20.97 6.12 9.19
C LEU A 190 -21.45 7.35 9.95
N PRO A 191 -20.85 7.66 11.11
CA PRO A 191 -21.05 8.95 11.76
C PRO A 191 -20.69 10.08 10.80
N ALA A 192 -21.54 11.10 10.74
CA ALA A 192 -21.22 12.32 10.00
C ALA A 192 -20.10 13.07 10.74
N VAL A 193 -19.01 13.37 10.03
CA VAL A 193 -17.88 14.12 10.56
C VAL A 193 -17.43 15.19 9.58
N THR A 194 -16.84 16.27 10.11
CA THR A 194 -16.25 17.34 9.30
C THR A 194 -14.73 17.23 9.37
N PHE A 195 -14.09 17.10 8.24
CA PHE A 195 -12.64 17.13 8.12
C PHE A 195 -12.14 18.57 8.10
N VAL A 196 -11.19 18.88 8.95
CA VAL A 196 -10.54 20.19 9.04
C VAL A 196 -9.14 20.08 8.41
N PRO A 197 -8.78 20.96 7.47
CA PRO A 197 -7.43 21.00 6.92
C PRO A 197 -6.43 21.47 7.98
N ASP A 198 -5.21 20.97 7.92
CA ASP A 198 -4.10 21.37 8.78
C ASP A 198 -3.51 22.74 8.42
N GLN A 199 -3.82 23.23 7.22
CA GLN A 199 -3.40 24.52 6.72
C GLN A 199 -4.49 25.20 5.88
N PRO A 200 -4.56 26.54 5.86
CA PRO A 200 -5.50 27.23 4.99
C PRO A 200 -5.10 27.11 3.50
N ARG A 201 -6.09 27.34 2.61
CA ARG A 201 -5.90 27.30 1.14
C ARG A 201 -4.70 28.15 0.68
N GLU A 202 -4.58 29.35 1.23
CA GLU A 202 -3.53 30.31 0.88
C GLU A 202 -2.14 29.75 1.15
N SER A 203 -1.97 29.00 2.24
CA SER A 203 -0.69 28.36 2.58
C SER A 203 -0.33 27.25 1.59
N TYR A 204 -1.30 26.41 1.21
CA TYR A 204 -1.09 25.39 0.19
C TYR A 204 -0.72 26.02 -1.16
N CYS A 205 -1.47 27.04 -1.59
CA CYS A 205 -1.18 27.76 -2.84
C CYS A 205 0.20 28.44 -2.81
N ALA A 206 0.63 28.99 -1.67
CA ALA A 206 1.97 29.55 -1.49
C ALA A 206 3.07 28.45 -1.58
N ALA A 207 2.82 27.27 -0.98
CA ALA A 207 3.74 26.13 -1.10
C ALA A 207 3.89 25.67 -2.56
N VAL A 208 2.80 25.59 -3.32
CA VAL A 208 2.81 25.27 -4.77
C VAL A 208 3.60 26.34 -5.55
N ALA A 209 3.38 27.63 -5.28
CA ALA A 209 4.11 28.71 -5.93
C ALA A 209 5.61 28.62 -5.62
N ARG A 210 5.97 28.36 -4.37
CA ARG A 210 7.37 28.21 -3.94
C ARG A 210 8.02 26.97 -4.57
N ALA A 211 7.29 25.86 -4.70
CA ALA A 211 7.76 24.67 -5.41
C ALA A 211 8.12 24.97 -6.87
N ARG A 212 7.29 25.79 -7.55
CA ARG A 212 7.58 26.26 -8.92
C ARG A 212 8.84 27.13 -9.00
N ASP A 213 9.11 27.95 -7.99
CA ASP A 213 10.37 28.71 -7.91
C ASP A 213 11.58 27.79 -7.87
N TYR A 214 11.53 26.69 -7.09
CA TYR A 214 12.57 25.66 -7.06
C TYR A 214 12.76 24.97 -8.40
N ILE A 215 11.65 24.68 -9.12
CA ILE A 215 11.71 24.10 -10.46
C ILE A 215 12.35 25.11 -11.44
N ALA A 216 11.94 26.37 -11.41
CA ALA A 216 12.51 27.42 -12.25
C ALA A 216 14.00 27.67 -11.97
N ALA A 217 14.44 27.52 -10.72
CA ALA A 217 15.85 27.61 -10.33
C ALA A 217 16.67 26.38 -10.76
N GLY A 218 16.03 25.27 -11.16
CA GLY A 218 16.71 24.04 -11.55
C GLY A 218 17.07 23.10 -10.40
N ASP A 219 16.54 23.32 -9.19
CA ASP A 219 16.76 22.44 -8.05
C ASP A 219 16.10 21.07 -8.26
N ILE A 220 14.90 21.06 -8.83
CA ILE A 220 14.07 19.86 -9.09
C ILE A 220 13.33 19.99 -10.41
N PHE A 221 12.89 18.88 -10.97
CA PHE A 221 12.03 18.86 -12.16
C PHE A 221 10.55 18.83 -11.78
N GLN A 222 10.22 18.14 -10.67
CA GLN A 222 8.86 17.95 -10.15
C GLN A 222 8.93 17.67 -8.66
N VAL A 223 7.88 18.07 -7.94
CA VAL A 223 7.67 17.69 -6.54
C VAL A 223 6.19 17.46 -6.28
N ASN A 224 5.85 16.49 -5.43
CA ASN A 224 4.49 16.24 -5.01
C ASN A 224 4.20 17.04 -3.73
N ILE A 225 3.27 18.00 -3.75
CA ILE A 225 2.85 18.80 -2.59
C ILE A 225 1.49 18.32 -2.10
N THR A 226 1.34 18.19 -0.78
CA THR A 226 0.16 17.57 -0.17
C THR A 226 -0.45 18.46 0.92
N GLY A 227 -1.74 18.24 1.19
CA GLY A 227 -2.46 18.77 2.34
C GLY A 227 -3.09 17.63 3.13
N ARG A 228 -3.14 17.82 4.45
CA ARG A 228 -3.68 16.86 5.40
C ARG A 228 -4.96 17.38 6.02
N TYR A 229 -5.89 16.49 6.25
CA TYR A 229 -7.19 16.77 6.87
C TYR A 229 -7.41 15.81 8.03
N SER A 230 -7.96 16.29 9.13
CA SER A 230 -8.28 15.47 10.29
C SER A 230 -9.69 15.70 10.79
N SER A 231 -10.24 14.71 11.47
CA SER A 231 -11.55 14.79 12.12
C SER A 231 -11.58 13.94 13.38
N HIS A 232 -12.43 14.33 14.34
CA HIS A 232 -12.79 13.45 15.45
C HIS A 232 -13.80 12.40 15.00
N PHE A 233 -13.62 11.17 15.49
CA PHE A 233 -14.45 10.01 15.16
C PHE A 233 -14.70 9.18 16.44
N PRO A 234 -15.90 8.60 16.64
CA PRO A 234 -16.18 7.84 17.87
C PRO A 234 -15.18 6.69 18.06
N GLU A 235 -14.57 6.60 19.24
CA GLU A 235 -13.57 5.56 19.56
C GLU A 235 -14.17 4.15 19.50
N ASP A 236 -15.43 3.99 19.88
CA ASP A 236 -16.16 2.74 19.91
C ASP A 236 -16.71 2.30 18.54
N PHE A 237 -16.57 3.14 17.51
CA PHE A 237 -17.00 2.77 16.17
C PHE A 237 -16.06 1.73 15.56
N SER A 238 -16.64 0.68 14.98
CA SER A 238 -15.93 -0.45 14.37
C SER A 238 -15.03 -0.02 13.21
N ASN A 239 -13.73 -0.40 13.25
CA ASN A 239 -12.80 -0.23 12.15
C ASN A 239 -13.18 -1.08 10.93
N VAL A 240 -13.75 -2.26 11.17
CA VAL A 240 -14.27 -3.15 10.13
C VAL A 240 -15.43 -2.48 9.39
N ALA A 241 -16.39 -1.92 10.12
CA ALA A 241 -17.52 -1.20 9.51
C ALA A 241 -17.05 0.01 8.70
N LEU A 242 -16.08 0.76 9.19
CA LEU A 242 -15.45 1.88 8.47
C LEU A 242 -14.82 1.41 7.16
N TYR A 243 -14.01 0.35 7.21
CA TYR A 243 -13.36 -0.16 6.00
C TYR A 243 -14.35 -0.72 4.98
N LEU A 244 -15.37 -1.46 5.42
CA LEU A 244 -16.41 -1.99 4.54
C LEU A 244 -17.18 -0.87 3.83
N ALA A 245 -17.46 0.24 4.51
CA ALA A 245 -18.08 1.41 3.91
C ALA A 245 -17.17 2.08 2.87
N LEU A 246 -15.89 2.29 3.19
CA LEU A 246 -14.89 2.85 2.27
C LEU A 246 -14.73 1.96 1.03
N ARG A 247 -14.56 0.66 1.22
CA ARG A 247 -14.42 -0.35 0.17
C ARG A 247 -15.60 -0.36 -0.81
N GLN A 248 -16.80 -0.22 -0.29
CA GLN A 248 -18.02 -0.16 -1.12
C GLN A 248 -18.12 1.15 -1.92
N HIS A 249 -17.73 2.26 -1.30
CA HIS A 249 -17.84 3.59 -1.90
C HIS A 249 -16.75 3.87 -2.94
N ALA A 250 -15.51 3.42 -2.67
CA ALA A 250 -14.35 3.65 -3.51
C ALA A 250 -13.55 2.34 -3.72
N PRO A 251 -14.10 1.33 -4.43
CA PRO A 251 -13.40 0.07 -4.65
C PRO A 251 -12.14 0.29 -5.48
N ALA A 252 -11.04 -0.31 -5.06
CA ALA A 252 -9.73 -0.14 -5.69
C ALA A 252 -8.95 -1.46 -5.77
N PRO A 253 -8.06 -1.64 -6.76
CA PRO A 253 -7.35 -2.90 -6.98
C PRO A 253 -6.32 -3.24 -5.88
N PHE A 254 -5.84 -2.26 -5.14
CA PHE A 254 -4.86 -2.42 -4.05
C PHE A 254 -5.41 -1.90 -2.73
N GLY A 255 -6.67 -2.20 -2.43
CA GLY A 255 -7.26 -1.93 -1.13
C GLY A 255 -6.56 -2.71 -0.01
N ALA A 256 -6.53 -2.13 1.19
CA ALA A 256 -5.97 -2.80 2.36
C ALA A 256 -6.59 -2.27 3.65
N TYR A 257 -6.88 -3.18 4.57
CA TYR A 257 -7.10 -2.87 5.97
C TYR A 257 -5.98 -3.46 6.81
N LEU A 258 -5.38 -2.64 7.65
CA LEU A 258 -4.35 -3.08 8.60
C LEU A 258 -4.70 -2.55 9.99
N GLY A 259 -5.07 -3.46 10.92
CA GLY A 259 -5.21 -3.15 12.34
C GLY A 259 -3.88 -3.38 13.04
N CYS A 260 -3.09 -2.32 13.25
CA CYS A 260 -1.69 -2.43 13.69
C CYS A 260 -1.50 -2.45 15.21
N GLY A 261 -2.56 -2.67 16.00
CA GLY A 261 -2.50 -2.59 17.46
C GLY A 261 -2.36 -1.15 17.98
N GLY A 262 -2.36 -0.97 19.30
CA GLY A 262 -2.17 0.35 19.93
C GLY A 262 -3.16 1.44 19.49
N GLY A 263 -4.35 1.06 19.00
CA GLY A 263 -5.36 2.00 18.51
C GLY A 263 -5.08 2.57 17.12
N TYR A 264 -4.08 2.05 16.39
CA TYR A 264 -3.77 2.48 15.03
C TYR A 264 -4.37 1.52 13.99
N ALA A 265 -5.06 2.07 13.01
CA ALA A 265 -5.57 1.32 11.87
C ALA A 265 -5.44 2.11 10.56
N LEU A 266 -5.17 1.40 9.48
CA LEU A 266 -5.04 1.93 8.12
C LEU A 266 -6.14 1.33 7.24
N HIS A 267 -6.90 2.21 6.57
CA HIS A 267 -8.02 1.88 5.71
C HIS A 267 -7.75 2.43 4.31
N SER A 268 -7.12 1.62 3.46
CA SER A 268 -6.64 2.04 2.14
C SER A 268 -7.57 1.58 1.01
N THR A 269 -7.85 2.49 0.09
CA THR A 269 -8.46 2.20 -1.21
C THR A 269 -7.52 2.64 -2.34
N SER A 270 -6.27 2.21 -2.26
CA SER A 270 -5.23 2.60 -3.21
C SER A 270 -5.46 2.03 -4.60
N PRO A 271 -5.37 2.85 -5.65
CA PRO A 271 -5.42 2.39 -7.03
C PRO A 271 -4.04 2.00 -7.58
N GLU A 272 -2.94 2.29 -6.87
CA GLU A 272 -1.59 2.27 -7.43
C GLU A 272 -0.72 1.16 -6.85
N GLN A 273 -0.23 0.29 -7.74
CA GLN A 273 0.82 -0.67 -7.42
C GLN A 273 2.15 0.08 -7.29
N PHE A 274 2.89 -0.23 -6.22
CA PHE A 274 4.24 0.29 -6.07
C PHE A 274 5.26 -0.66 -6.69
N LEU A 275 5.42 -1.85 -6.11
CA LEU A 275 6.38 -2.86 -6.54
C LEU A 275 5.76 -4.25 -6.48
N GLN A 276 6.15 -5.09 -7.43
CA GLN A 276 5.92 -6.53 -7.39
C GLN A 276 7.24 -7.27 -7.57
N VAL A 277 7.44 -8.34 -6.81
CA VAL A 277 8.55 -9.29 -7.00
C VAL A 277 7.99 -10.69 -7.16
N ASN A 278 8.28 -11.32 -8.28
CA ASN A 278 7.83 -12.68 -8.58
C ASN A 278 8.80 -13.76 -8.01
N ALA A 279 8.42 -15.03 -8.11
CA ALA A 279 9.23 -16.14 -7.63
C ALA A 279 10.59 -16.28 -8.33
N GLN A 280 10.75 -15.74 -9.52
CA GLN A 280 11.98 -15.72 -10.30
C GLN A 280 12.82 -14.47 -10.03
N ARG A 281 12.48 -13.71 -8.98
CA ARG A 281 13.18 -12.49 -8.56
C ARG A 281 13.02 -11.30 -9.54
N GLY A 282 12.11 -11.43 -10.51
CA GLY A 282 11.73 -10.33 -11.40
C GLY A 282 10.99 -9.26 -10.62
N VAL A 283 11.43 -8.02 -10.78
CA VAL A 283 10.83 -6.81 -10.17
C VAL A 283 10.03 -6.09 -11.23
N THR A 284 8.82 -5.66 -10.88
CA THR A 284 7.96 -4.82 -11.73
C THR A 284 7.44 -3.64 -10.92
N SER A 285 7.41 -2.46 -11.53
CA SER A 285 6.72 -1.27 -11.02
C SER A 285 5.90 -0.67 -12.15
N ARG A 286 4.69 -0.19 -11.82
CA ARG A 286 3.76 0.35 -12.83
C ARG A 286 3.25 1.74 -12.40
N PRO A 287 4.08 2.77 -12.54
CA PRO A 287 3.67 4.13 -12.23
C PRO A 287 2.53 4.59 -13.15
N ILE A 288 1.55 5.23 -12.52
CA ILE A 288 0.39 5.82 -13.18
C ILE A 288 0.53 7.34 -13.09
N LYS A 289 0.47 8.02 -14.23
CA LYS A 289 0.31 9.47 -14.34
C LYS A 289 -0.66 9.77 -15.46
N GLY A 290 -1.46 10.79 -15.26
CA GLY A 290 -2.49 11.14 -16.22
C GLY A 290 -3.77 10.32 -16.10
N THR A 291 -4.89 11.01 -16.10
CA THR A 291 -6.22 10.40 -16.01
C THR A 291 -7.19 11.16 -16.92
N ALA A 292 -7.93 10.42 -17.73
CA ALA A 292 -9.03 10.99 -18.52
C ALA A 292 -10.33 10.22 -18.23
N PRO A 293 -11.49 10.87 -18.32
CA PRO A 293 -12.78 10.21 -18.13
C PRO A 293 -13.05 9.19 -19.25
N ARG A 294 -13.97 8.26 -19.00
CA ARG A 294 -14.55 7.40 -20.03
C ARG A 294 -15.55 8.17 -20.87
N GLY A 295 -15.56 7.92 -22.16
CA GLY A 295 -16.56 8.47 -23.07
C GLY A 295 -17.92 7.80 -22.91
N ARG A 296 -18.97 8.52 -23.26
CA ARG A 296 -20.34 7.99 -23.29
C ARG A 296 -20.62 7.19 -24.56
N THR A 297 -19.86 7.44 -25.62
CA THR A 297 -19.86 6.68 -26.88
C THR A 297 -18.46 6.13 -27.15
N PRO A 298 -18.31 5.07 -27.99
CA PRO A 298 -17.01 4.55 -28.38
C PRO A 298 -16.09 5.58 -29.02
N GLU A 299 -16.66 6.52 -29.78
CA GLU A 299 -15.93 7.60 -30.46
C GLU A 299 -15.39 8.62 -29.46
N GLU A 300 -16.23 9.04 -28.49
CA GLU A 300 -15.86 9.95 -27.41
C GLU A 300 -14.80 9.30 -26.50
N ASP A 301 -14.97 8.00 -26.16
CA ASP A 301 -14.02 7.23 -25.37
C ASP A 301 -12.64 7.13 -26.04
N SER A 302 -12.64 6.90 -27.34
CA SER A 302 -11.40 6.85 -28.13
C SER A 302 -10.74 8.22 -28.25
N ALA A 303 -11.54 9.30 -28.34
CA ALA A 303 -11.02 10.68 -28.38
C ALA A 303 -10.35 11.06 -27.06
N PHE A 304 -10.95 10.74 -25.90
CA PHE A 304 -10.34 10.99 -24.59
C PHE A 304 -9.06 10.19 -24.41
N ALA A 305 -9.03 8.92 -24.80
CA ALA A 305 -7.81 8.10 -24.75
C ALA A 305 -6.70 8.67 -25.65
N ALA A 306 -7.04 9.14 -26.87
CA ALA A 306 -6.08 9.74 -27.77
C ALA A 306 -5.56 11.09 -27.27
N ALA A 307 -6.43 11.93 -26.67
CA ALA A 307 -6.02 13.19 -26.06
C ALA A 307 -5.04 12.94 -24.88
N LEU A 308 -5.34 11.99 -23.99
CA LEU A 308 -4.45 11.62 -22.90
C LEU A 308 -3.09 11.12 -23.39
N ALA A 309 -3.06 10.31 -24.45
CA ALA A 309 -1.83 9.79 -25.04
C ALA A 309 -0.92 10.90 -25.62
N GLN A 310 -1.49 12.06 -25.95
CA GLN A 310 -0.78 13.21 -26.56
C GLN A 310 -0.56 14.36 -25.58
N ASP A 311 -1.07 14.28 -24.35
CA ASP A 311 -0.91 15.32 -23.34
C ASP A 311 0.57 15.46 -22.94
N GLU A 312 1.18 16.60 -23.27
CA GLU A 312 2.59 16.85 -23.06
C GLU A 312 2.96 16.88 -21.55
N LYS A 313 2.08 17.43 -20.69
CA LYS A 313 2.31 17.50 -19.26
C LYS A 313 2.31 16.10 -18.67
N GLU A 314 1.26 15.31 -18.92
CA GLU A 314 1.12 13.96 -18.38
C GLU A 314 2.23 13.01 -18.86
N ARG A 315 2.64 13.15 -20.11
CA ARG A 315 3.76 12.39 -20.69
C ARG A 315 5.09 12.76 -20.04
N ALA A 316 5.35 14.04 -19.82
CA ALA A 316 6.58 14.51 -19.16
C ALA A 316 6.64 14.04 -17.70
N GLU A 317 5.53 14.13 -16.96
CA GLU A 317 5.44 13.62 -15.59
C GLU A 317 5.68 12.11 -15.52
N ASN A 318 5.03 11.33 -16.41
CA ASN A 318 5.21 9.89 -16.45
C ASN A 318 6.67 9.50 -16.76
N LEU A 319 7.30 10.17 -17.74
CA LEU A 319 8.71 9.96 -18.09
C LEU A 319 9.63 10.18 -16.88
N MET A 320 9.43 11.27 -16.14
CA MET A 320 10.25 11.57 -14.95
C MET A 320 10.12 10.47 -13.88
N ILE A 321 8.90 9.96 -13.65
CA ILE A 321 8.69 8.89 -12.68
C ILE A 321 9.25 7.56 -13.17
N VAL A 322 9.15 7.24 -14.45
CA VAL A 322 9.79 6.05 -15.04
C VAL A 322 11.31 6.08 -14.82
N ASP A 323 11.94 7.23 -15.06
CA ASP A 323 13.40 7.35 -14.88
C ASP A 323 13.79 7.23 -13.40
N LEU A 324 13.01 7.85 -12.50
CA LEU A 324 13.19 7.72 -11.05
C LEU A 324 13.05 6.27 -10.60
N MET A 325 12.02 5.54 -11.06
CA MET A 325 11.83 4.13 -10.71
C MET A 325 12.93 3.23 -11.28
N ARG A 326 13.42 3.53 -12.49
CA ARG A 326 14.60 2.86 -13.05
C ARG A 326 15.84 3.06 -12.20
N HIS A 327 16.06 4.29 -11.72
CA HIS A 327 17.15 4.61 -10.80
C HIS A 327 17.03 3.82 -9.49
N ASP A 328 15.89 3.88 -8.84
CA ASP A 328 15.65 3.27 -7.53
C ASP A 328 15.78 1.73 -7.58
N ILE A 329 15.12 1.07 -8.53
CA ILE A 329 15.22 -0.38 -8.73
C ILE A 329 16.63 -0.76 -9.17
N GLY A 330 17.26 0.07 -10.01
CA GLY A 330 18.62 -0.15 -10.53
C GLY A 330 19.69 -0.26 -9.44
N ARG A 331 19.48 0.35 -8.26
CA ARG A 331 20.39 0.25 -7.11
C ARG A 331 20.58 -1.19 -6.60
N VAL A 332 19.60 -2.05 -6.82
CA VAL A 332 19.58 -3.45 -6.33
C VAL A 332 19.37 -4.47 -7.45
N ALA A 333 19.14 -4.02 -8.67
CA ALA A 333 18.93 -4.89 -9.82
C ALA A 333 20.23 -5.44 -10.39
N ARG A 334 20.14 -6.58 -11.05
CA ARG A 334 21.22 -7.17 -11.86
C ARG A 334 21.57 -6.23 -13.00
N VAL A 335 22.86 -5.96 -13.17
CA VAL A 335 23.33 -5.11 -14.26
C VAL A 335 22.84 -5.63 -15.62
N GLY A 336 22.24 -4.74 -16.41
CA GLY A 336 21.69 -5.06 -17.73
C GLY A 336 20.28 -5.69 -17.72
N SER A 337 19.62 -5.85 -16.54
CA SER A 337 18.26 -6.41 -16.46
C SER A 337 17.15 -5.35 -16.55
N MET A 338 17.48 -4.06 -16.40
CA MET A 338 16.48 -3.00 -16.43
C MET A 338 15.89 -2.82 -17.83
N SER A 339 14.56 -2.75 -17.91
CA SER A 339 13.80 -2.52 -19.14
C SER A 339 12.51 -1.73 -18.86
N VAL A 340 11.94 -1.17 -19.93
CA VAL A 340 10.64 -0.49 -19.91
C VAL A 340 9.82 -1.09 -21.04
N PRO A 341 9.19 -2.27 -20.83
CA PRO A 341 8.47 -2.98 -21.88
C PRO A 341 7.20 -2.25 -22.34
N GLU A 342 6.54 -1.52 -21.44
CA GLU A 342 5.41 -0.65 -21.75
C GLU A 342 5.77 0.79 -21.35
N PHE A 343 5.67 1.71 -22.30
CA PHE A 343 6.00 3.11 -22.08
C PHE A 343 4.89 4.01 -22.60
N LEU A 344 4.31 4.83 -21.71
CA LEU A 344 3.22 5.78 -21.99
C LEU A 344 2.01 5.10 -22.67
N ALA A 345 1.64 3.91 -22.18
CA ALA A 345 0.47 3.19 -22.67
C ALA A 345 -0.81 3.73 -22.01
N VAL A 346 -1.86 3.92 -22.81
CA VAL A 346 -3.18 4.26 -22.27
C VAL A 346 -3.92 2.99 -21.92
N GLU A 347 -4.13 2.76 -20.63
CA GLU A 347 -4.93 1.65 -20.12
C GLU A 347 -6.37 2.09 -19.84
N ARG A 348 -7.34 1.25 -20.25
CA ARG A 348 -8.76 1.46 -20.05
C ARG A 348 -9.23 0.77 -18.78
N PHE A 349 -9.68 1.57 -17.81
CA PHE A 349 -10.32 1.08 -16.61
C PHE A 349 -11.85 1.27 -16.70
N ALA A 350 -12.60 0.75 -15.73
CA ALA A 350 -14.06 0.82 -15.74
C ALA A 350 -14.59 2.24 -15.84
N HIS A 351 -13.96 3.20 -15.16
CA HIS A 351 -14.44 4.58 -15.01
C HIS A 351 -13.51 5.63 -15.58
N VAL A 352 -12.27 5.28 -15.91
CA VAL A 352 -11.23 6.20 -16.37
C VAL A 352 -10.27 5.54 -17.35
N HIS A 353 -9.54 6.36 -18.11
CA HIS A 353 -8.31 5.98 -18.78
C HIS A 353 -7.13 6.45 -17.94
N HIS A 354 -6.06 5.66 -17.86
CA HIS A 354 -4.79 6.06 -17.23
C HIS A 354 -3.64 5.94 -18.22
N LEU A 355 -2.68 6.85 -18.10
CA LEU A 355 -1.39 6.76 -18.78
C LEU A 355 -0.43 6.00 -17.87
N VAL A 356 -0.03 4.81 -18.29
CA VAL A 356 0.75 3.86 -17.50
C VAL A 356 2.06 3.53 -18.20
N SER A 357 3.11 3.39 -17.43
CA SER A 357 4.36 2.78 -17.91
C SER A 357 4.73 1.59 -17.03
N GLU A 358 5.52 0.66 -17.56
CA GLU A 358 6.03 -0.48 -16.80
C GLU A 358 7.55 -0.47 -16.77
N VAL A 359 8.12 -0.52 -15.56
CA VAL A 359 9.55 -0.64 -15.32
C VAL A 359 9.81 -2.03 -14.78
N GLN A 360 10.72 -2.76 -15.42
CA GLN A 360 11.11 -4.10 -15.02
C GLN A 360 12.61 -4.19 -14.73
N GLY A 361 12.97 -5.11 -13.82
CA GLY A 361 14.34 -5.48 -13.48
C GLY A 361 14.37 -6.88 -12.86
N GLU A 362 15.56 -7.34 -12.51
CA GLU A 362 15.78 -8.60 -11.79
C GLU A 362 16.69 -8.32 -10.59
N LEU A 363 16.32 -8.76 -9.39
CA LEU A 363 17.17 -8.59 -8.20
C LEU A 363 18.54 -9.25 -8.40
N ALA A 364 19.60 -8.51 -8.12
CA ALA A 364 20.97 -9.01 -8.20
C ALA A 364 21.20 -10.16 -7.22
N ALA A 365 22.15 -11.04 -7.50
CA ALA A 365 22.53 -12.10 -6.58
C ALA A 365 22.90 -11.53 -5.20
N GLY A 366 22.38 -12.14 -4.12
CA GLY A 366 22.60 -11.70 -2.75
C GLY A 366 21.73 -10.51 -2.30
N ARG A 367 20.88 -9.95 -3.18
CA ARG A 367 19.86 -8.95 -2.80
C ARG A 367 18.51 -9.64 -2.60
N ASP A 368 17.66 -9.06 -1.77
CA ASP A 368 16.32 -9.56 -1.49
C ASP A 368 15.25 -8.42 -1.56
N VAL A 369 14.01 -8.76 -1.25
CA VAL A 369 12.89 -7.81 -1.26
C VAL A 369 13.05 -6.70 -0.22
N PHE A 370 13.76 -6.94 0.87
CA PHE A 370 14.02 -5.92 1.88
C PHE A 370 15.09 -4.92 1.41
N ASP A 371 16.10 -5.37 0.64
CA ASP A 371 17.04 -4.46 -0.04
C ASP A 371 16.30 -3.58 -1.06
N LEU A 372 15.32 -4.17 -1.78
CA LEU A 372 14.50 -3.43 -2.74
C LEU A 372 13.66 -2.36 -2.03
N LEU A 373 12.94 -2.69 -0.97
CA LEU A 373 12.18 -1.71 -0.20
C LEU A 373 13.07 -0.59 0.33
N GLN A 374 14.23 -0.94 0.90
CA GLN A 374 15.19 0.04 1.41
C GLN A 374 15.72 0.97 0.31
N ALA A 375 15.89 0.47 -0.91
CA ALA A 375 16.39 1.25 -2.03
C ALA A 375 15.32 2.15 -2.69
N THR A 376 14.03 1.84 -2.54
CA THR A 376 12.96 2.47 -3.30
C THR A 376 12.01 3.33 -2.48
N LEU A 377 11.94 3.13 -1.15
CA LEU A 377 11.09 3.94 -0.26
C LEU A 377 11.67 5.36 -0.05
N PRO A 378 10.77 6.37 0.00
CA PRO A 378 9.35 6.32 -0.32
C PRO A 378 9.10 6.23 -1.82
N PRO A 379 7.87 5.83 -2.27
CA PRO A 379 7.55 5.71 -3.70
C PRO A 379 7.81 6.99 -4.49
N GLY A 380 8.48 6.84 -5.64
CA GLY A 380 8.87 7.97 -6.50
C GLY A 380 7.70 8.77 -7.04
N SER A 381 6.56 8.10 -7.32
CA SER A 381 5.35 8.74 -7.87
C SER A 381 4.72 9.79 -6.95
N VAL A 382 5.03 9.74 -5.65
CA VAL A 382 4.49 10.63 -4.62
C VAL A 382 5.56 11.48 -3.92
N THR A 383 6.77 11.54 -4.47
CA THR A 383 7.89 12.38 -3.99
C THR A 383 8.25 13.44 -5.02
N GLY A 384 9.16 13.18 -5.91
CA GLY A 384 9.60 14.08 -6.97
C GLY A 384 10.97 13.70 -7.51
N ALA A 385 11.48 14.48 -8.43
CA ALA A 385 12.74 14.20 -9.11
C ALA A 385 13.65 15.46 -9.13
N PRO A 386 14.91 15.33 -8.70
CA PRO A 386 15.58 14.24 -8.00
C PRO A 386 14.98 13.97 -6.62
N LYS A 387 14.86 12.69 -6.22
CA LYS A 387 14.11 12.26 -5.02
C LYS A 387 14.58 12.98 -3.75
N HIS A 388 15.85 12.90 -3.43
CA HIS A 388 16.41 13.48 -2.19
C HIS A 388 16.08 14.97 -2.07
N ARG A 389 16.38 15.76 -3.12
CA ARG A 389 16.12 17.20 -3.12
C ARG A 389 14.61 17.51 -3.05
N ALA A 390 13.79 16.77 -3.74
CA ALA A 390 12.33 16.91 -3.66
C ALA A 390 11.83 16.64 -2.23
N MET A 391 12.37 15.64 -1.53
CA MET A 391 12.00 15.33 -0.15
C MET A 391 12.43 16.42 0.85
N GLU A 392 13.59 17.08 0.65
CA GLU A 392 13.98 18.25 1.43
C GLU A 392 13.00 19.41 1.25
N ILE A 393 12.58 19.66 0.00
CA ILE A 393 11.61 20.72 -0.34
C ILE A 393 10.22 20.38 0.23
N ILE A 394 9.79 19.13 0.19
CA ILE A 394 8.54 18.68 0.81
C ILE A 394 8.55 18.98 2.31
N GLU A 395 9.63 18.65 3.01
CA GLU A 395 9.77 18.91 4.43
C GLU A 395 9.72 20.40 4.77
N GLU A 396 10.29 21.26 3.90
CA GLU A 396 10.26 22.71 4.05
C GLU A 396 8.85 23.30 3.83
N LEU A 397 8.09 22.76 2.86
CA LEU A 397 6.87 23.42 2.36
C LEU A 397 5.57 22.88 2.95
N GLU A 398 5.52 21.63 3.39
CA GLU A 398 4.30 21.05 3.96
C GLU A 398 4.12 21.46 5.43
N ALA A 399 2.89 21.64 5.87
CA ALA A 399 2.59 22.10 7.23
C ALA A 399 2.65 20.99 8.27
N SER A 400 2.53 19.72 7.85
CA SER A 400 2.42 18.55 8.74
C SER A 400 3.16 17.35 8.19
N PRO A 401 3.65 16.44 9.08
CA PRO A 401 4.24 15.19 8.64
C PRO A 401 3.22 14.32 7.91
N ARG A 402 3.65 13.61 6.88
CA ARG A 402 2.79 12.74 6.07
C ARG A 402 2.32 11.46 6.78
N GLY A 403 3.03 11.01 7.82
CA GLY A 403 2.72 9.76 8.52
C GLY A 403 2.82 8.56 7.59
N ALA A 404 1.76 7.72 7.55
CA ALA A 404 1.68 6.59 6.63
C ALA A 404 1.45 7.01 5.17
N TYR A 405 0.79 8.15 4.93
CA TYR A 405 0.47 8.65 3.59
C TYR A 405 1.75 8.83 2.76
N CYS A 406 1.70 8.47 1.47
CA CYS A 406 2.84 8.43 0.56
C CYS A 406 3.93 7.40 0.92
N GLY A 407 3.63 6.48 1.84
CA GLY A 407 4.39 5.28 2.10
C GLY A 407 3.91 4.10 1.25
N SER A 408 4.12 2.88 1.74
CA SER A 408 3.74 1.65 1.04
C SER A 408 3.15 0.60 1.98
N VAL A 409 2.01 0.00 1.60
CA VAL A 409 1.55 -1.29 2.14
C VAL A 409 2.28 -2.39 1.38
N PHE A 410 2.70 -3.43 2.08
CA PHE A 410 3.40 -4.56 1.48
C PHE A 410 2.92 -5.91 2.01
N CYS A 411 3.06 -6.93 1.17
CA CYS A 411 2.90 -8.34 1.46
C CYS A 411 4.15 -9.08 0.96
N ILE A 412 4.92 -9.70 1.86
CA ILE A 412 6.18 -10.40 1.55
C ILE A 412 6.06 -11.85 1.98
N GLY A 413 5.93 -12.75 1.02
CA GLY A 413 5.86 -14.20 1.27
C GLY A 413 7.20 -14.81 1.62
N VAL A 414 7.17 -15.93 2.37
CA VAL A 414 8.39 -16.68 2.75
C VAL A 414 9.18 -17.19 1.55
N GLU A 415 8.56 -17.26 0.37
CA GLU A 415 9.22 -17.63 -0.90
C GLU A 415 9.95 -16.46 -1.57
N GLY A 416 9.98 -15.28 -0.93
CA GLY A 416 10.62 -14.08 -1.47
C GLY A 416 9.80 -13.34 -2.52
N ARG A 417 8.53 -13.69 -2.70
CA ARG A 417 7.58 -12.87 -3.48
C ARG A 417 7.19 -11.63 -2.68
N MET A 418 6.88 -10.55 -3.38
CA MET A 418 6.36 -9.34 -2.77
C MET A 418 5.30 -8.71 -3.67
N GLU A 419 4.26 -8.19 -3.05
CA GLU A 419 3.31 -7.25 -3.64
C GLU A 419 3.25 -6.01 -2.76
N SER A 420 3.23 -4.82 -3.35
CA SER A 420 3.12 -3.59 -2.58
C SER A 420 2.36 -2.50 -3.32
N SER A 421 1.72 -1.62 -2.57
CA SER A 421 0.94 -0.49 -3.08
C SER A 421 1.36 0.81 -2.44
N VAL A 422 1.13 1.92 -3.15
CA VAL A 422 1.33 3.27 -2.62
C VAL A 422 0.21 3.61 -1.64
N ILE A 423 0.53 4.17 -0.48
CA ILE A 423 -0.48 4.62 0.49
C ILE A 423 -1.01 5.99 0.06
N ILE A 424 -2.02 5.95 -0.79
CA ILE A 424 -2.85 7.08 -1.21
C ILE A 424 -4.31 6.68 -1.12
N ARG A 425 -5.24 7.64 -1.13
CA ARG A 425 -6.67 7.38 -0.94
C ARG A 425 -6.93 6.51 0.29
N THR A 426 -6.31 6.90 1.38
CA THR A 426 -6.24 6.12 2.61
C THR A 426 -6.68 6.98 3.78
N VAL A 427 -7.54 6.42 4.62
CA VAL A 427 -7.89 6.98 5.93
C VAL A 427 -7.06 6.26 6.98
N THR A 428 -6.29 7.00 7.78
CA THR A 428 -5.65 6.46 8.98
C THR A 428 -6.47 6.81 10.21
N ARG A 429 -6.45 5.95 11.22
CA ARG A 429 -7.11 6.17 12.49
C ARG A 429 -6.15 5.97 13.65
N VAL A 430 -6.10 6.94 14.54
CA VAL A 430 -5.43 6.86 15.83
C VAL A 430 -6.46 7.19 16.90
N ALA A 431 -6.86 6.20 17.67
CA ALA A 431 -7.92 6.34 18.69
C ALA A 431 -9.20 6.99 18.12
N ASP A 432 -9.51 8.21 18.56
CA ASP A 432 -10.68 9.00 18.14
C ASP A 432 -10.39 9.94 16.94
N ARG A 433 -9.19 9.89 16.34
CA ARG A 433 -8.83 10.77 15.24
C ARG A 433 -8.73 10.03 13.92
N LEU A 434 -9.45 10.49 12.90
CA LEU A 434 -9.24 10.14 11.50
C LEU A 434 -8.33 11.16 10.83
N THR A 435 -7.47 10.67 9.95
CA THR A 435 -6.63 11.50 9.10
C THR A 435 -6.75 11.05 7.65
N LEU A 436 -6.81 12.01 6.75
CA LEU A 436 -6.88 11.82 5.32
C LEU A 436 -5.96 12.85 4.66
N ALA A 437 -5.21 12.46 3.63
CA ALA A 437 -4.33 13.37 2.91
C ALA A 437 -4.46 13.18 1.40
N SER A 438 -4.20 14.25 0.67
CA SER A 438 -4.16 14.26 -0.79
C SER A 438 -3.21 15.34 -1.29
N GLY A 439 -2.82 15.25 -2.55
CA GLY A 439 -1.96 16.23 -3.20
C GLY A 439 -1.77 15.93 -4.68
N GLY A 440 -0.87 16.66 -5.30
CA GLY A 440 -0.56 16.56 -6.71
C GLY A 440 0.91 16.78 -7.03
N GLY A 441 1.33 16.32 -8.21
CA GLY A 441 2.65 16.58 -8.76
C GLY A 441 2.74 18.00 -9.32
N ILE A 442 3.62 18.80 -8.75
CA ILE A 442 3.84 20.19 -9.16
C ILE A 442 4.96 20.23 -10.19
N THR A 443 4.65 20.83 -11.31
CA THR A 443 5.60 21.10 -12.41
C THR A 443 5.66 22.61 -12.67
N ILE A 444 6.52 23.03 -13.59
CA ILE A 444 6.62 24.45 -13.99
C ILE A 444 5.31 24.99 -14.58
N LEU A 445 4.47 24.09 -15.14
CA LEU A 445 3.18 24.43 -15.74
C LEU A 445 2.01 24.43 -14.74
N SER A 446 2.22 24.03 -13.50
CA SER A 446 1.18 23.95 -12.47
C SER A 446 0.64 25.34 -12.12
N ASP A 447 -0.67 25.43 -11.89
CA ASP A 447 -1.36 26.59 -11.37
C ASP A 447 -1.82 26.31 -9.94
N SER A 448 -1.49 27.16 -8.98
CA SER A 448 -1.70 26.90 -7.55
C SER A 448 -3.18 26.68 -7.20
N GLU A 449 -4.10 27.41 -7.81
CA GLU A 449 -5.52 27.29 -7.55
C GLU A 449 -6.08 25.97 -8.11
N LYS A 450 -5.67 25.61 -9.32
CA LYS A 450 -6.08 24.36 -9.97
C LYS A 450 -5.55 23.14 -9.21
N GLU A 451 -4.31 23.18 -8.72
CA GLU A 451 -3.73 22.08 -7.91
C GLU A 451 -4.51 21.91 -6.59
N TYR A 452 -4.93 23.03 -5.96
CA TYR A 452 -5.79 22.97 -4.79
C TYR A 452 -7.17 22.36 -5.09
N GLU A 453 -7.79 22.76 -6.20
CA GLU A 453 -9.07 22.21 -6.65
C GLU A 453 -8.96 20.71 -6.99
N GLU A 454 -7.88 20.29 -7.66
CA GLU A 454 -7.61 18.89 -7.96
C GLU A 454 -7.43 18.05 -6.68
N MET A 455 -6.72 18.58 -5.68
CA MET A 455 -6.61 17.96 -4.36
C MET A 455 -7.99 17.75 -3.73
N GLY A 456 -8.86 18.76 -3.77
CA GLY A 456 -10.24 18.68 -3.30
C GLY A 456 -11.07 17.62 -4.03
N LEU A 457 -10.95 17.54 -5.36
CA LEU A 457 -11.64 16.50 -6.16
C LEU A 457 -11.21 15.07 -5.76
N LYS A 458 -9.95 14.87 -5.42
CA LYS A 458 -9.44 13.56 -4.94
C LYS A 458 -9.99 13.19 -3.56
N LEU A 459 -10.33 14.18 -2.73
CA LEU A 459 -10.88 14.01 -1.39
C LEU A 459 -12.41 13.92 -1.36
N ALA A 460 -13.09 14.49 -2.36
CA ALA A 460 -14.54 14.56 -2.40
C ALA A 460 -15.27 13.23 -2.18
N PRO A 461 -14.83 12.07 -2.71
CA PRO A 461 -15.46 10.78 -2.43
C PRO A 461 -15.42 10.42 -0.94
N PHE A 462 -14.34 10.76 -0.25
CA PHE A 462 -14.21 10.50 1.20
C PHE A 462 -15.12 11.43 2.00
N PHE A 463 -15.10 12.73 1.69
CA PHE A 463 -15.96 13.69 2.39
C PHE A 463 -17.45 13.34 2.23
N SER A 464 -17.88 12.96 1.02
CA SER A 464 -19.25 12.54 0.78
C SER A 464 -19.66 11.31 1.57
N LEU A 465 -18.75 10.37 1.78
CA LEU A 465 -18.99 9.15 2.56
C LEU A 465 -19.28 9.46 4.04
N PHE A 466 -18.65 10.51 4.58
CA PHE A 466 -18.85 10.96 5.97
C PHE A 466 -19.92 12.05 6.11
N GLY A 467 -20.73 12.30 5.08
CA GLY A 467 -21.81 13.30 5.11
C GLY A 467 -21.34 14.74 5.09
N GLY A 468 -20.06 14.99 4.80
CA GLY A 468 -19.49 16.32 4.58
C GLY A 468 -19.71 16.82 3.16
N ALA A 469 -19.84 18.14 2.99
CA ALA A 469 -19.66 18.78 1.69
C ALA A 469 -18.15 18.92 1.42
N ALA A 470 -17.78 18.78 0.14
CA ALA A 470 -16.41 19.03 -0.32
C ALA A 470 -16.05 20.51 -0.22
#